data_130570bcddc5d4407dcb14cdb207c08d
#
_entry.id   130570bcddc5d4407dcb14cdb207c08d
#
_cell.length_a   1.000
_cell.length_b   1.000
_cell.length_c   1.000
_cell.angle_alpha   90.00
_cell.angle_beta   90.00
_cell.angle_gamma   90.00
#
_symmetry.space_group_name_H-M   'P 1'
#
loop_
_entity.id
_entity.type
_entity.pdbx_description
1 polymer ?
#
loop_
_entity_poly.entity_id
_entity_poly.type
_entity_poly.pdbx_seq_one_letter_code
_entity_poly.pdbx_strand_id
1 'polypeptide(L)'
;MKPNPKSAAALVLALFLLAPTLTFAQKQKKDDGQKPPPAQKTGAGERLEPDDAGQTPGDVPQEVLANRREQLSEAADAEIPSYNNFLSSYLLGPEDVISVSVFGLDKYSRSNITVPPDGRIDYYLIPEGLHVAGKTTRQVADEIRQHLDEYIRDPKVTVSLDKAMSMRYGVIGDVAKPGIMVMSRRLSVYEALNEAGGVLPTGDKKKVVVLHWNADRTMQQIPINVAAIEKGQLADNYFLRPGDQVVVPGNRFKTVQKVLSLLPVLSFARIFTGGW
;
A
#
# COMPACT_ATOMS: atom_id res chain seq x y z
N MET A 1 -53.10 33.87 -30.84
CA MET A 1 -53.86 32.66 -31.24
C MET A 1 -52.94 31.47 -31.05
N LYS A 2 -53.17 30.69 -30.03
CA LYS A 2 -52.59 29.32 -29.85
C LYS A 2 -53.32 28.35 -30.76
N PRO A 3 -52.70 27.28 -31.15
CA PRO A 3 -53.24 26.03 -30.70
C PRO A 3 -52.21 25.05 -30.12
N ASN A 4 -52.77 24.22 -29.30
CA ASN A 4 -52.29 23.23 -28.36
C ASN A 4 -52.01 21.88 -29.05
N PRO A 5 -51.17 21.06 -28.45
CA PRO A 5 -50.78 19.75 -28.95
C PRO A 5 -51.71 18.66 -28.39
N LYS A 6 -52.10 17.72 -29.16
CA LYS A 6 -52.52 16.38 -28.67
C LYS A 6 -52.47 15.38 -29.81
N SER A 7 -51.97 14.20 -29.44
CA SER A 7 -52.14 12.91 -30.12
C SER A 7 -51.02 12.48 -31.06
N ALA A 8 -50.13 11.67 -30.53
CA ALA A 8 -49.71 10.41 -31.14
C ALA A 8 -49.09 9.51 -30.05
N ALA A 9 -49.97 8.91 -29.29
CA ALA A 9 -49.63 7.69 -28.55
C ALA A 9 -49.96 6.50 -29.48
N ALA A 10 -49.23 5.42 -29.26
CA ALA A 10 -49.45 4.07 -29.80
C ALA A 10 -48.80 3.75 -31.15
N LEU A 11 -47.65 3.09 -31.06
CA LEU A 11 -47.37 1.83 -31.75
C LEU A 11 -45.95 1.38 -31.43
N VAL A 12 -45.77 0.80 -30.24
CA VAL A 12 -44.65 -0.09 -29.93
C VAL A 12 -45.29 -1.39 -29.49
N LEU A 13 -45.53 -2.27 -30.44
CA LEU A 13 -45.87 -3.64 -30.16
C LEU A 13 -44.93 -4.56 -30.95
N ALA A 14 -44.18 -5.35 -30.20
CA ALA A 14 -43.69 -6.67 -30.57
C ALA A 14 -42.72 -6.77 -31.77
N LEU A 15 -41.45 -6.89 -31.42
CA LEU A 15 -40.58 -7.85 -32.09
C LEU A 15 -39.63 -8.49 -31.05
N PHE A 16 -40.22 -9.35 -30.24
CA PHE A 16 -39.54 -10.45 -29.56
C PHE A 16 -39.50 -11.63 -30.53
N LEU A 17 -38.41 -12.38 -30.52
CA LEU A 17 -38.13 -13.63 -31.20
C LEU A 17 -37.13 -13.49 -32.38
N LEU A 18 -35.86 -13.69 -32.08
CA LEU A 18 -35.01 -14.78 -32.61
C LEU A 18 -33.54 -14.50 -32.19
N ALA A 19 -33.17 -14.99 -31.03
CA ALA A 19 -31.75 -15.19 -30.72
C ALA A 19 -31.39 -16.61 -31.20
N PRO A 20 -30.38 -16.79 -32.05
CA PRO A 20 -29.85 -18.12 -32.30
C PRO A 20 -29.01 -18.54 -31.11
N THR A 21 -29.41 -19.61 -30.47
CA THR A 21 -28.63 -20.37 -29.52
C THR A 21 -27.42 -20.95 -30.24
N LEU A 22 -26.26 -20.36 -30.06
CA LEU A 22 -25.00 -21.00 -30.45
C LEU A 22 -24.71 -22.08 -29.44
N THR A 23 -25.11 -23.30 -29.78
CA THR A 23 -24.72 -24.54 -29.12
C THR A 23 -23.25 -24.77 -29.46
N PHE A 24 -22.36 -24.51 -28.49
CA PHE A 24 -20.98 -24.97 -28.59
C PHE A 24 -20.96 -26.49 -28.39
N ALA A 25 -20.91 -27.22 -29.48
CA ALA A 25 -20.62 -28.63 -29.50
C ALA A 25 -19.16 -28.82 -29.06
N GLN A 26 -18.97 -29.30 -27.86
CA GLN A 26 -17.69 -29.87 -27.39
C GLN A 26 -17.39 -31.11 -28.24
N LYS A 27 -16.51 -30.96 -29.20
CA LYS A 27 -15.91 -32.04 -29.93
C LYS A 27 -14.90 -32.74 -29.02
N GLN A 28 -15.32 -33.75 -28.32
CA GLN A 28 -14.44 -34.71 -27.65
C GLN A 28 -13.52 -35.33 -28.74
N LYS A 29 -12.28 -34.89 -28.78
CA LYS A 29 -11.22 -35.53 -29.54
C LYS A 29 -10.76 -36.75 -28.76
N LYS A 30 -11.06 -37.90 -29.32
CA LYS A 30 -10.66 -39.21 -28.88
C LYS A 30 -9.14 -39.24 -28.70
N ASP A 31 -8.74 -39.67 -27.54
CA ASP A 31 -7.39 -39.90 -27.09
C ASP A 31 -6.76 -41.08 -27.92
N ASP A 32 -5.88 -40.71 -28.82
CA ASP A 32 -5.00 -41.72 -29.45
C ASP A 32 -3.65 -41.66 -28.73
N GLY A 33 -3.36 -42.75 -28.07
CA GLY A 33 -2.21 -43.12 -27.28
C GLY A 33 -0.87 -42.45 -27.67
N GLN A 34 -0.53 -41.38 -26.98
CA GLN A 34 0.82 -40.89 -26.96
C GLN A 34 1.53 -41.45 -25.74
N LYS A 35 2.34 -42.46 -26.02
CA LYS A 35 3.30 -43.08 -25.10
C LYS A 35 4.08 -41.95 -24.37
N PRO A 36 4.16 -41.99 -23.03
CA PRO A 36 4.96 -40.98 -22.30
C PRO A 36 6.43 -41.10 -22.76
N PRO A 37 7.13 -39.95 -22.90
CA PRO A 37 8.54 -39.94 -23.23
C PRO A 37 9.32 -40.74 -22.17
N PRO A 38 10.36 -41.48 -22.55
CA PRO A 38 11.13 -42.25 -21.60
C PRO A 38 11.73 -41.29 -20.55
N ALA A 39 11.53 -41.64 -19.29
CA ALA A 39 12.16 -40.98 -18.17
C ALA A 39 13.66 -40.91 -18.45
N GLN A 40 14.19 -39.71 -18.61
CA GLN A 40 15.63 -39.46 -18.55
C GLN A 40 16.09 -40.02 -17.20
N LYS A 41 16.88 -41.06 -17.26
CA LYS A 41 17.68 -41.53 -16.13
C LYS A 41 18.62 -40.37 -15.78
N THR A 42 18.21 -39.52 -14.86
CA THR A 42 19.14 -38.71 -14.11
C THR A 42 20.16 -39.63 -13.51
N GLY A 43 21.40 -39.35 -13.83
CA GLY A 43 22.55 -40.13 -13.46
C GLY A 43 22.55 -40.51 -11.98
N ALA A 44 23.18 -41.63 -11.76
CA ALA A 44 23.42 -42.29 -10.51
C ALA A 44 23.38 -41.29 -9.33
N GLY A 45 22.41 -41.53 -8.45
CA GLY A 45 22.47 -40.99 -7.11
C GLY A 45 23.81 -41.38 -6.54
N GLU A 46 24.63 -40.39 -6.27
CA GLU A 46 25.81 -40.54 -5.47
C GLU A 46 25.33 -41.12 -4.16
N ARG A 47 25.69 -42.38 -4.00
CA ARG A 47 25.42 -43.17 -2.81
C ARG A 47 26.24 -42.49 -1.74
N LEU A 48 25.59 -41.62 -0.95
CA LEU A 48 26.17 -41.06 0.28
C LEU A 48 26.60 -42.30 1.10
N GLU A 49 27.89 -42.45 1.22
CA GLU A 49 28.47 -43.48 2.05
C GLU A 49 28.02 -43.28 3.49
N PRO A 50 27.75 -44.35 4.25
CA PRO A 50 27.17 -44.24 5.59
C PRO A 50 28.19 -43.85 6.67
N ASP A 51 29.27 -43.13 6.32
CA ASP A 51 30.36 -42.83 7.26
C ASP A 51 30.18 -41.53 8.04
N ASP A 52 29.05 -40.79 7.84
CA ASP A 52 28.76 -39.55 8.61
C ASP A 52 27.64 -39.76 9.65
N ALA A 53 27.34 -41.02 10.02
CA ALA A 53 26.40 -41.36 11.07
C ALA A 53 27.06 -41.38 12.46
N GLY A 54 27.75 -40.30 12.85
CA GLY A 54 28.47 -40.25 14.10
C GLY A 54 28.53 -38.95 14.84
N GLN A 55 28.05 -37.85 14.27
CA GLN A 55 28.01 -36.57 14.99
C GLN A 55 26.68 -36.37 15.65
N THR A 56 26.60 -36.74 16.92
CA THR A 56 25.49 -36.30 17.78
C THR A 56 25.48 -34.77 17.90
N PRO A 57 24.31 -34.10 18.05
CA PRO A 57 24.20 -32.64 18.14
C PRO A 57 25.00 -32.01 19.29
N GLY A 58 25.69 -32.80 20.09
CA GLY A 58 26.54 -32.36 21.19
C GLY A 58 28.03 -32.10 20.85
N ASP A 59 28.51 -32.53 19.66
CA ASP A 59 29.92 -32.46 19.31
C ASP A 59 30.31 -31.24 18.48
N VAL A 60 29.40 -30.32 18.20
CA VAL A 60 29.72 -29.09 17.50
C VAL A 60 30.31 -28.10 18.54
N PRO A 61 31.58 -27.63 18.36
CA PRO A 61 32.17 -26.69 19.27
C PRO A 61 31.26 -25.47 19.48
N GLN A 62 31.14 -25.03 20.74
CA GLN A 62 30.29 -23.88 21.09
C GLN A 62 30.63 -22.61 20.33
N GLU A 63 31.88 -22.46 19.94
CA GLU A 63 32.36 -21.35 19.09
C GLU A 63 31.75 -21.37 17.68
N VAL A 64 31.60 -22.55 17.09
CA VAL A 64 30.97 -22.72 15.76
C VAL A 64 29.49 -22.41 15.84
N LEU A 65 28.82 -22.77 16.93
CA LEU A 65 27.41 -22.47 17.18
C LEU A 65 27.19 -20.98 17.47
N ALA A 66 28.14 -20.33 18.18
CA ALA A 66 28.10 -18.91 18.44
C ALA A 66 28.28 -18.10 17.14
N ASN A 67 29.29 -18.45 16.32
CA ASN A 67 29.54 -17.80 15.05
C ASN A 67 28.38 -18.01 14.05
N ARG A 68 27.76 -19.18 14.06
CA ARG A 68 26.56 -19.44 13.23
C ARG A 68 25.36 -18.64 13.72
N ARG A 69 25.19 -18.46 15.04
CA ARG A 69 24.13 -17.60 15.60
C ARG A 69 24.36 -16.14 15.26
N GLU A 70 25.60 -15.68 15.34
CA GLU A 70 25.96 -14.31 15.00
C GLU A 70 25.75 -14.02 13.52
N GLN A 71 26.20 -14.91 12.63
CA GLN A 71 25.93 -14.82 11.20
C GLN A 71 24.44 -14.89 10.84
N LEU A 72 23.65 -15.70 11.54
CA LEU A 72 22.20 -15.77 11.32
C LEU A 72 21.49 -14.54 11.88
N SER A 73 21.99 -13.93 12.98
CA SER A 73 21.43 -12.69 13.50
C SER A 73 21.78 -11.50 12.62
N GLU A 74 23.01 -11.41 12.13
CA GLU A 74 23.41 -10.37 11.16
C GLU A 74 22.67 -10.49 9.83
N ALA A 75 22.49 -11.72 9.32
CA ALA A 75 21.69 -11.96 8.11
C ALA A 75 20.18 -11.64 8.33
N ALA A 76 19.66 -11.96 9.51
CA ALA A 76 18.27 -11.64 9.85
C ALA A 76 18.07 -10.12 10.03
N ASP A 77 19.03 -9.42 10.63
CA ASP A 77 18.99 -7.97 10.77
C ASP A 77 19.18 -7.24 9.44
N ALA A 78 19.96 -7.81 8.51
CA ALA A 78 20.15 -7.28 7.16
C ALA A 78 18.93 -7.51 6.25
N GLU A 79 18.13 -8.52 6.53
CA GLU A 79 16.98 -8.93 5.70
C GLU A 79 15.61 -8.56 6.29
N ILE A 80 15.58 -7.84 7.44
CA ILE A 80 14.31 -7.22 7.89
C ILE A 80 13.96 -6.14 6.88
N PRO A 81 12.98 -6.37 6.00
CA PRO A 81 12.61 -5.35 5.02
C PRO A 81 12.25 -4.08 5.78
N SER A 82 12.67 -2.92 5.28
CA SER A 82 12.29 -1.58 5.78
C SER A 82 10.76 -1.39 5.90
N TYR A 83 10.02 -2.39 5.49
CA TYR A 83 8.58 -2.58 5.61
C TYR A 83 8.06 -2.52 7.06
N ASN A 84 8.77 -3.15 8.01
CA ASN A 84 8.33 -3.17 9.41
C ASN A 84 8.51 -1.82 10.12
N ASN A 85 9.46 -1.00 9.67
CA ASN A 85 9.70 0.30 10.30
C ASN A 85 8.65 1.35 9.93
N PHE A 86 7.96 1.19 8.79
CA PHE A 86 6.92 2.14 8.38
C PHE A 86 5.74 2.12 9.36
N LEU A 87 5.24 0.94 9.71
CA LEU A 87 4.09 0.81 10.63
C LEU A 87 4.42 1.24 12.05
N SER A 88 5.65 1.02 12.51
CA SER A 88 6.09 1.45 13.85
C SER A 88 6.23 2.97 13.98
N SER A 89 6.51 3.67 12.88
CA SER A 89 6.63 5.12 12.79
C SER A 89 5.40 5.81 12.18
N TYR A 90 4.37 5.03 11.82
CA TYR A 90 3.14 5.56 11.25
C TYR A 90 2.42 6.45 12.26
N LEU A 91 2.13 7.68 11.87
CA LEU A 91 1.33 8.62 12.64
C LEU A 91 -0.12 8.54 12.17
N LEU A 92 -1.00 8.25 13.09
CA LEU A 92 -2.43 8.20 12.82
C LEU A 92 -2.97 9.55 12.37
N GLY A 93 -3.90 9.53 11.46
CA GLY A 93 -4.56 10.72 10.95
C GLY A 93 -6.05 10.49 10.70
N PRO A 94 -6.77 11.54 10.30
CA PRO A 94 -8.18 11.42 9.91
C PRO A 94 -8.39 10.37 8.82
N GLU A 95 -9.53 9.68 8.86
CA GLU A 95 -9.93 8.58 7.98
C GLU A 95 -9.21 7.25 8.22
N ASP A 96 -8.15 7.19 9.05
CA ASP A 96 -7.55 5.92 9.45
C ASP A 96 -8.55 5.06 10.24
N VAL A 97 -8.45 3.76 10.08
CA VAL A 97 -9.27 2.81 10.83
C VAL A 97 -8.36 2.01 11.76
N ILE A 98 -8.69 2.04 13.04
CA ILE A 98 -7.94 1.35 14.09
C ILE A 98 -8.84 0.40 14.87
N SER A 99 -8.24 -0.58 15.49
CA SER A 99 -8.91 -1.46 16.48
C SER A 99 -8.14 -1.45 17.79
N VAL A 100 -8.88 -1.39 18.88
CA VAL A 100 -8.35 -1.45 20.23
C VAL A 100 -8.77 -2.77 20.86
N SER A 101 -7.81 -3.55 21.33
CA SER A 101 -8.04 -4.81 22.04
C SER A 101 -7.50 -4.71 23.45
N VAL A 102 -8.34 -5.09 24.43
CA VAL A 102 -7.96 -5.18 25.84
C VAL A 102 -8.01 -6.65 26.24
N PHE A 103 -6.85 -7.21 26.54
CA PHE A 103 -6.72 -8.64 26.80
C PHE A 103 -7.59 -9.09 27.99
N GLY A 104 -8.42 -10.12 27.76
CA GLY A 104 -9.32 -10.66 28.75
C GLY A 104 -10.54 -9.79 29.12
N LEU A 105 -10.74 -8.66 28.42
CA LEU A 105 -11.80 -7.70 28.72
C LEU A 105 -12.48 -7.22 27.43
N ASP A 106 -13.24 -8.11 26.80
CA ASP A 106 -13.89 -7.85 25.49
C ASP A 106 -14.82 -6.64 25.51
N LYS A 107 -15.45 -6.34 26.67
CA LYS A 107 -16.34 -5.18 26.82
C LYS A 107 -15.64 -3.83 26.59
N TYR A 108 -14.32 -3.78 26.74
CA TYR A 108 -13.50 -2.59 26.47
C TYR A 108 -12.78 -2.68 25.13
N SER A 109 -12.85 -3.81 24.43
CA SER A 109 -12.32 -3.96 23.08
C SER A 109 -13.29 -3.34 22.07
N ARG A 110 -12.75 -2.64 21.08
CA ARG A 110 -13.52 -1.98 20.02
C ARG A 110 -12.79 -2.07 18.70
N SER A 111 -13.46 -2.59 17.69
CA SER A 111 -12.90 -2.74 16.34
C SER A 111 -13.47 -1.71 15.36
N ASN A 112 -12.75 -1.46 14.27
CA ASN A 112 -13.18 -0.58 13.17
C ASN A 112 -13.52 0.85 13.64
N ILE A 113 -12.69 1.43 14.47
CA ILE A 113 -12.83 2.82 14.90
C ILE A 113 -12.21 3.69 13.79
N THR A 114 -13.03 4.45 13.08
CA THR A 114 -12.53 5.44 12.13
C THR A 114 -12.15 6.71 12.89
N VAL A 115 -10.95 7.22 12.63
CA VAL A 115 -10.48 8.49 13.21
C VAL A 115 -11.22 9.64 12.51
N PRO A 116 -12.00 10.44 13.26
CA PRO A 116 -12.72 11.57 12.69
C PRO A 116 -11.78 12.73 12.27
N PRO A 117 -12.28 13.73 11.53
CA PRO A 117 -11.47 14.87 11.08
C PRO A 117 -10.83 15.71 12.20
N ASP A 118 -11.42 15.73 13.39
CA ASP A 118 -10.88 16.39 14.59
C ASP A 118 -9.74 15.60 15.26
N GLY A 119 -9.46 14.39 14.77
CA GLY A 119 -8.40 13.52 15.28
C GLY A 119 -8.70 12.90 16.64
N ARG A 120 -9.94 12.96 17.13
CA ARG A 120 -10.35 12.43 18.42
C ARG A 120 -11.26 11.22 18.23
N ILE A 121 -11.02 10.16 18.99
CA ILE A 121 -11.91 8.99 19.04
C ILE A 121 -12.65 8.94 20.36
N ASP A 122 -13.91 8.51 20.31
CA ASP A 122 -14.65 8.17 21.53
C ASP A 122 -14.20 6.80 22.04
N TYR A 123 -13.82 6.76 23.30
CA TYR A 123 -13.42 5.51 23.92
C TYR A 123 -13.96 5.38 25.34
N TYR A 124 -14.09 4.13 25.79
CA TYR A 124 -14.64 3.83 27.11
C TYR A 124 -13.89 4.53 28.23
N LEU A 125 -14.62 5.06 29.21
CA LEU A 125 -14.10 5.73 30.39
C LEU A 125 -13.28 7.01 30.10
N ILE A 126 -13.33 7.52 28.87
CA ILE A 126 -12.68 8.79 28.46
C ILE A 126 -13.76 9.75 27.95
N PRO A 127 -14.44 10.52 28.83
CA PRO A 127 -15.60 11.33 28.45
C PRO A 127 -15.29 12.40 27.37
N GLU A 128 -14.08 12.94 27.37
CA GLU A 128 -13.66 13.99 26.44
C GLU A 128 -13.12 13.45 25.11
N GLY A 129 -13.16 12.11 24.93
CA GLY A 129 -12.52 11.43 23.81
C GLY A 129 -10.99 11.48 23.89
N LEU A 130 -10.35 10.62 23.15
CA LEU A 130 -8.88 10.49 23.09
C LEU A 130 -8.35 11.09 21.80
N HIS A 131 -7.44 12.06 21.89
CA HIS A 131 -6.77 12.60 20.71
C HIS A 131 -5.71 11.61 20.20
N VAL A 132 -5.92 11.09 18.98
CA VAL A 132 -5.07 10.05 18.37
C VAL A 132 -4.30 10.56 17.15
N ALA A 133 -4.74 11.64 16.51
CA ALA A 133 -4.05 12.19 15.36
C ALA A 133 -2.62 12.64 15.71
N GLY A 134 -1.67 12.32 14.83
CA GLY A 134 -0.25 12.63 15.04
C GLY A 134 0.46 11.71 16.05
N LYS A 135 -0.20 10.67 16.55
CA LYS A 135 0.38 9.67 17.45
C LYS A 135 0.54 8.33 16.76
N THR A 136 1.48 7.53 17.22
CA THR A 136 1.60 6.13 16.79
C THR A 136 0.59 5.25 17.51
N THR A 137 0.28 4.09 16.95
CA THR A 137 -0.60 3.11 17.60
C THR A 137 -0.11 2.73 19.00
N ARG A 138 1.21 2.68 19.20
CA ARG A 138 1.82 2.40 20.50
C ARG A 138 1.55 3.50 21.52
N GLN A 139 1.72 4.77 21.12
CA GLN A 139 1.42 5.92 22.00
C GLN A 139 -0.04 5.95 22.40
N VAL A 140 -0.95 5.66 21.45
CA VAL A 140 -2.39 5.57 21.74
C VAL A 140 -2.70 4.42 22.67
N ALA A 141 -2.06 3.26 22.49
CA ALA A 141 -2.23 2.12 23.41
C ALA A 141 -1.77 2.45 24.84
N ASP A 142 -0.63 3.13 24.98
CA ASP A 142 -0.10 3.55 26.28
C ASP A 142 -1.03 4.56 26.97
N GLU A 143 -1.60 5.52 26.24
CA GLU A 143 -2.58 6.47 26.81
C GLU A 143 -3.87 5.78 27.22
N ILE A 144 -4.43 4.90 26.39
CA ILE A 144 -5.63 4.13 26.76
C ILE A 144 -5.35 3.30 28.01
N ARG A 145 -4.16 2.68 28.07
CA ARG A 145 -3.75 1.90 29.25
C ARG A 145 -3.74 2.76 30.51
N GLN A 146 -3.17 3.96 30.47
CA GLN A 146 -3.13 4.88 31.61
C GLN A 146 -4.52 5.25 32.09
N HIS A 147 -5.45 5.57 31.19
CA HIS A 147 -6.84 5.87 31.56
C HIS A 147 -7.58 4.66 32.13
N LEU A 148 -7.35 3.47 31.59
CA LEU A 148 -8.00 2.25 32.07
C LEU A 148 -7.42 1.77 33.41
N ASP A 149 -6.16 2.08 33.72
CA ASP A 149 -5.48 1.65 34.97
C ASP A 149 -6.15 2.21 36.23
N GLU A 150 -6.88 3.34 36.11
CA GLU A 150 -7.70 3.90 37.18
C GLU A 150 -8.89 2.98 37.57
N TYR A 151 -9.37 2.16 36.64
CA TYR A 151 -10.58 1.34 36.78
C TYR A 151 -10.30 -0.15 36.72
N ILE A 152 -9.20 -0.56 36.13
CA ILE A 152 -8.83 -1.94 35.82
C ILE A 152 -7.38 -2.16 36.22
N ARG A 153 -7.12 -3.17 37.00
CA ARG A 153 -5.76 -3.50 37.46
C ARG A 153 -4.93 -4.09 36.29
N ASP A 154 -3.82 -3.44 35.95
CA ASP A 154 -2.82 -3.86 34.92
C ASP A 154 -3.46 -4.21 33.56
N PRO A 155 -4.21 -3.26 32.91
CA PRO A 155 -4.85 -3.54 31.64
C PRO A 155 -3.81 -3.69 30.52
N LYS A 156 -3.92 -4.76 29.73
CA LYS A 156 -3.05 -4.98 28.57
C LYS A 156 -3.77 -4.53 27.30
N VAL A 157 -3.40 -3.36 26.82
CA VAL A 157 -4.02 -2.71 25.67
C VAL A 157 -3.14 -2.86 24.43
N THR A 158 -3.76 -3.24 23.33
CA THR A 158 -3.12 -3.27 22.00
C THR A 158 -3.96 -2.45 21.03
N VAL A 159 -3.32 -1.56 20.30
CA VAL A 159 -3.94 -0.80 19.22
C VAL A 159 -3.33 -1.23 17.90
N SER A 160 -4.16 -1.68 16.98
CA SER A 160 -3.78 -2.06 15.62
C SER A 160 -4.33 -1.05 14.60
N LEU A 161 -3.56 -0.83 13.54
CA LEU A 161 -4.00 -0.08 12.37
C LEU A 161 -4.60 -1.06 11.36
N ASP A 162 -5.91 -0.99 11.16
CA ASP A 162 -6.62 -1.88 10.24
C ASP A 162 -6.56 -1.34 8.80
N LYS A 163 -6.70 -0.01 8.66
CA LYS A 163 -6.59 0.67 7.35
C LYS A 163 -5.86 1.99 7.49
N ALA A 164 -4.78 2.13 6.76
CA ALA A 164 -4.05 3.39 6.61
C ALA A 164 -4.69 4.18 5.46
N MET A 165 -5.38 5.28 5.76
CA MET A 165 -6.09 6.10 4.78
C MET A 165 -5.67 7.57 4.83
N SER A 166 -5.04 8.00 5.92
CA SER A 166 -4.65 9.40 6.13
C SER A 166 -3.43 9.82 5.33
N MET A 167 -2.47 8.91 5.14
CA MET A 167 -1.27 9.20 4.37
C MET A 167 -1.52 9.03 2.89
N ARG A 168 -1.37 10.10 2.11
CA ARG A 168 -1.67 10.13 0.68
C ARG A 168 -0.55 10.79 -0.10
N TYR A 169 -0.42 10.41 -1.37
CA TYR A 169 0.44 11.06 -2.35
C TYR A 169 -0.33 11.28 -3.65
N GLY A 170 0.14 12.19 -4.48
CA GLY A 170 -0.46 12.47 -5.78
C GLY A 170 0.41 12.01 -6.92
N VAL A 171 -0.21 11.55 -8.02
CA VAL A 171 0.49 11.30 -9.28
C VAL A 171 -0.22 12.08 -10.38
N ILE A 172 0.52 12.93 -11.09
CA ILE A 172 -0.02 13.85 -12.08
C ILE A 172 0.77 13.74 -13.39
N GLY A 173 0.10 13.92 -14.50
CA GLY A 173 0.73 13.98 -15.83
C GLY A 173 0.49 12.73 -16.67
N ASP A 174 1.46 12.34 -17.47
CA ASP A 174 1.34 11.27 -18.46
C ASP A 174 1.58 9.88 -17.84
N VAL A 175 0.66 9.48 -16.95
CA VAL A 175 0.57 8.14 -16.35
C VAL A 175 -0.78 7.51 -16.70
N ALA A 176 -0.89 6.20 -16.55
CA ALA A 176 -2.13 5.49 -16.89
C ALA A 176 -3.30 5.87 -15.99
N LYS A 177 -3.06 6.05 -14.67
CA LYS A 177 -4.07 6.40 -13.68
C LYS A 177 -3.59 7.57 -12.83
N PRO A 178 -3.71 8.83 -13.31
CA PRO A 178 -3.38 9.99 -12.50
C PRO A 178 -4.41 10.17 -11.38
N GLY A 179 -3.98 10.67 -10.24
CA GLY A 179 -4.85 10.91 -9.10
C GLY A 179 -4.15 10.90 -7.76
N ILE A 180 -4.94 10.92 -6.70
CA ILE A 180 -4.49 10.80 -5.32
C ILE A 180 -4.56 9.34 -4.92
N MET A 181 -3.48 8.83 -4.32
CA MET A 181 -3.34 7.45 -3.89
C MET A 181 -3.01 7.39 -2.41
N VAL A 182 -3.41 6.29 -1.77
CA VAL A 182 -3.14 6.05 -0.35
C VAL A 182 -1.78 5.39 -0.19
N MET A 183 -0.99 5.86 0.76
CA MET A 183 0.30 5.31 1.10
C MET A 183 0.16 4.38 2.30
N SER A 184 0.03 3.08 2.06
CA SER A 184 -0.07 2.06 3.11
C SER A 184 1.27 1.49 3.57
N ARG A 185 2.34 1.84 2.87
CA ARG A 185 3.72 1.42 3.14
C ARG A 185 4.70 2.49 2.66
N ARG A 186 5.96 2.37 3.02
CA ARG A 186 7.01 3.20 2.44
C ARG A 186 7.13 2.87 0.95
N LEU A 187 6.95 3.87 0.10
CA LEU A 187 6.96 3.74 -1.35
C LEU A 187 8.08 4.57 -1.96
N SER A 188 8.80 3.96 -2.90
CA SER A 188 9.70 4.70 -3.78
C SER A 188 8.91 5.39 -4.90
N VAL A 189 9.56 6.33 -5.63
CA VAL A 189 8.93 6.98 -6.78
C VAL A 189 8.60 5.96 -7.88
N TYR A 190 9.48 4.98 -8.10
CA TYR A 190 9.25 3.96 -9.11
C TYR A 190 8.05 3.07 -8.77
N GLU A 191 7.94 2.64 -7.51
CA GLU A 191 6.79 1.87 -7.03
C GLU A 191 5.48 2.67 -7.15
N ALA A 192 5.49 3.94 -6.76
CA ALA A 192 4.34 4.83 -6.86
C ALA A 192 3.86 5.01 -8.31
N LEU A 193 4.79 5.13 -9.26
CA LEU A 193 4.44 5.16 -10.68
C LEU A 193 3.87 3.83 -11.16
N ASN A 194 4.36 2.70 -10.66
CA ASN A 194 3.80 1.38 -10.98
C ASN A 194 2.38 1.23 -10.44
N GLU A 195 2.09 1.72 -9.22
CA GLU A 195 0.72 1.76 -8.67
C GLU A 195 -0.21 2.65 -9.52
N ALA A 196 0.33 3.73 -10.10
CA ALA A 196 -0.38 4.56 -11.08
C ALA A 196 -0.55 3.90 -12.45
N GLY A 197 -0.19 2.64 -12.62
CA GLY A 197 -0.28 1.89 -13.86
C GLY A 197 0.84 2.18 -14.86
N GLY A 198 1.93 2.78 -14.40
CA GLY A 198 3.11 3.12 -15.19
C GLY A 198 3.02 4.43 -15.97
N VAL A 199 4.16 4.84 -16.48
CA VAL A 199 4.27 6.04 -17.31
C VAL A 199 3.86 5.71 -18.75
N LEU A 200 2.98 6.52 -19.32
CA LEU A 200 2.53 6.36 -20.70
C LEU A 200 3.69 6.55 -21.71
N PRO A 201 3.59 6.00 -22.93
CA PRO A 201 4.61 6.18 -23.97
C PRO A 201 4.89 7.65 -24.31
N THR A 202 3.94 8.55 -24.05
CA THR A 202 4.05 9.99 -24.24
C THR A 202 4.73 10.71 -23.08
N GLY A 203 4.89 10.05 -21.94
CA GLY A 203 5.52 10.61 -20.74
C GLY A 203 7.04 10.59 -20.80
N ASP A 204 7.67 11.65 -20.30
CA ASP A 204 9.12 11.76 -20.23
C ASP A 204 9.66 11.19 -18.91
N LYS A 205 10.02 9.91 -18.94
CA LYS A 205 10.61 9.19 -17.79
C LYS A 205 11.93 9.77 -17.29
N LYS A 206 12.62 10.60 -18.09
CA LYS A 206 13.88 11.23 -17.68
C LYS A 206 13.69 12.49 -16.86
N LYS A 207 12.50 13.09 -16.92
CA LYS A 207 12.20 14.39 -16.32
C LYS A 207 11.06 14.33 -15.31
N VAL A 208 10.89 13.20 -14.66
CA VAL A 208 9.93 13.08 -13.54
C VAL A 208 10.38 13.97 -12.40
N VAL A 209 9.43 14.65 -11.75
CA VAL A 209 9.73 15.55 -10.63
C VAL A 209 8.82 15.20 -9.47
N VAL A 210 9.39 15.09 -8.29
CA VAL A 210 8.64 15.04 -7.05
C VAL A 210 8.54 16.45 -6.48
N LEU A 211 7.33 16.90 -6.20
CA LEU A 211 7.05 18.14 -5.52
C LEU A 211 6.81 17.84 -4.05
N HIS A 212 7.70 18.34 -3.22
CA HIS A 212 7.64 18.19 -1.77
C HIS A 212 7.37 19.53 -1.11
N TRP A 213 6.40 19.58 -0.18
CA TRP A 213 6.14 20.76 0.64
C TRP A 213 6.94 20.67 1.94
N ASN A 214 7.81 21.65 2.14
CA ASN A 214 8.54 21.79 3.40
C ASN A 214 7.64 22.39 4.49
N ALA A 215 8.06 22.28 5.74
CA ALA A 215 7.35 22.83 6.88
C ALA A 215 7.18 24.36 6.83
N ASP A 216 8.11 25.07 6.17
CA ASP A 216 8.08 26.51 5.91
C ASP A 216 7.13 26.93 4.77
N ARG A 217 6.36 25.98 4.23
CA ARG A 217 5.47 26.14 3.07
C ARG A 217 6.19 26.44 1.76
N THR A 218 7.47 26.23 1.67
CA THR A 218 8.19 26.27 0.41
C THR A 218 8.05 24.94 -0.33
N MET A 219 8.00 25.00 -1.67
CA MET A 219 7.90 23.83 -2.51
C MET A 219 9.28 23.47 -3.04
N GLN A 220 9.74 22.27 -2.70
CA GLN A 220 10.97 21.70 -3.23
C GLN A 220 10.66 20.81 -4.45
N GLN A 221 11.44 20.99 -5.51
CA GLN A 221 11.36 20.16 -6.70
C GLN A 221 12.55 19.19 -6.72
N ILE A 222 12.25 17.89 -6.75
CA ILE A 222 13.26 16.84 -6.73
C ILE A 222 13.19 16.09 -8.07
N PRO A 223 14.17 16.28 -8.96
CA PRO A 223 14.19 15.61 -10.25
C PRO A 223 14.57 14.13 -10.09
N ILE A 224 13.81 13.24 -10.71
CA ILE A 224 14.01 11.79 -10.68
C ILE A 224 14.10 11.26 -12.12
N ASN A 225 15.18 10.55 -12.41
CA ASN A 225 15.35 9.91 -13.72
C ASN A 225 14.90 8.44 -13.67
N VAL A 226 13.60 8.24 -13.84
CA VAL A 226 12.98 6.90 -13.81
C VAL A 226 13.53 5.99 -14.92
N ALA A 227 13.87 6.56 -16.10
CA ALA A 227 14.45 5.77 -17.19
C ALA A 227 15.84 5.19 -16.84
N ALA A 228 16.60 5.86 -15.99
CA ALA A 228 17.90 5.35 -15.52
C ALA A 228 17.70 4.30 -14.41
N ILE A 229 16.68 4.46 -13.56
CA ILE A 229 16.29 3.46 -12.56
C ILE A 229 15.86 2.16 -13.24
N GLU A 230 14.98 2.23 -14.24
CA GLU A 230 14.53 1.06 -15.02
C GLU A 230 15.68 0.28 -15.68
N LYS A 231 16.76 0.97 -16.03
CA LYS A 231 17.95 0.36 -16.62
C LYS A 231 18.97 -0.14 -15.60
N GLY A 232 18.69 0.00 -14.29
CA GLY A 232 19.62 -0.32 -13.22
C GLY A 232 20.84 0.61 -13.13
N GLN A 233 20.79 1.78 -13.78
CA GLN A 233 21.88 2.77 -13.77
C GLN A 233 21.85 3.68 -12.55
N LEU A 234 20.69 3.84 -11.93
CA LEU A 234 20.47 4.60 -10.70
C LEU A 234 19.67 3.76 -9.71
N ALA A 235 20.00 3.90 -8.44
CA ALA A 235 19.20 3.30 -7.37
C ALA A 235 17.86 4.06 -7.20
N ASP A 236 16.79 3.32 -6.96
CA ASP A 236 15.50 3.88 -6.57
C ASP A 236 15.49 4.12 -5.06
N ASN A 237 16.16 5.18 -4.63
CA ASN A 237 16.41 5.50 -3.24
C ASN A 237 15.61 6.70 -2.73
N TYR A 238 14.77 7.31 -3.56
CA TYR A 238 13.88 8.38 -3.10
C TYR A 238 12.54 7.80 -2.69
N PHE A 239 12.25 7.90 -1.40
CA PHE A 239 10.98 7.48 -0.83
C PHE A 239 10.06 8.66 -0.64
N LEU A 240 8.82 8.49 -1.10
CA LEU A 240 7.79 9.50 -0.98
C LEU A 240 7.41 9.75 0.49
N ARG A 241 7.03 10.99 0.77
CA ARG A 241 6.44 11.42 2.03
C ARG A 241 4.96 11.71 1.83
N PRO A 242 4.14 11.63 2.87
CA PRO A 242 2.74 12.05 2.78
C PRO A 242 2.62 13.49 2.27
N GLY A 243 1.75 13.70 1.28
CA GLY A 243 1.57 15.00 0.62
C GLY A 243 2.45 15.25 -0.60
N ASP A 244 3.42 14.40 -0.89
CA ASP A 244 4.25 14.50 -2.09
C ASP A 244 3.41 14.34 -3.36
N GLN A 245 3.83 15.03 -4.43
CA GLN A 245 3.23 14.90 -5.73
C GLN A 245 4.27 14.50 -6.77
N VAL A 246 4.05 13.38 -7.42
CA VAL A 246 4.88 12.90 -8.52
C VAL A 246 4.32 13.44 -9.82
N VAL A 247 5.11 14.25 -10.53
CA VAL A 247 4.74 14.87 -11.79
C VAL A 247 5.50 14.21 -12.92
N VAL A 248 4.77 13.63 -13.86
CA VAL A 248 5.33 13.03 -15.07
C VAL A 248 5.03 13.95 -16.25
N PRO A 249 6.02 14.72 -16.73
CA PRO A 249 5.82 15.56 -17.91
C PRO A 249 5.68 14.72 -19.18
N GLY A 250 4.90 15.21 -20.12
CA GLY A 250 4.66 14.53 -21.38
C GLY A 250 4.10 15.48 -22.42
N ASN A 251 3.50 14.95 -23.49
CA ASN A 251 2.95 15.78 -24.58
C ASN A 251 1.83 16.73 -24.12
N ARG A 252 1.09 16.35 -23.10
CA ARG A 252 0.05 17.21 -22.48
C ARG A 252 0.64 18.32 -21.59
N PHE A 253 1.83 18.06 -21.04
CA PHE A 253 2.50 18.97 -20.11
C PHE A 253 3.94 19.15 -20.55
N LYS A 254 4.16 20.03 -21.52
CA LYS A 254 5.49 20.24 -22.14
C LYS A 254 6.56 20.72 -21.16
N THR A 255 6.18 21.19 -19.97
CA THR A 255 7.13 21.67 -18.95
C THR A 255 6.52 21.52 -17.55
N VAL A 256 7.32 21.16 -16.57
CA VAL A 256 6.93 21.14 -15.15
C VAL A 256 6.36 22.50 -14.69
N GLN A 257 6.88 23.60 -15.21
CA GLN A 257 6.35 24.95 -14.96
C GLN A 257 4.90 25.13 -15.41
N LYS A 258 4.47 24.48 -16.51
CA LYS A 258 3.06 24.50 -16.93
C LYS A 258 2.17 23.69 -15.98
N VAL A 259 2.69 22.59 -15.45
CA VAL A 259 1.97 21.80 -14.44
C VAL A 259 1.82 22.60 -13.15
N LEU A 260 2.90 23.28 -12.73
CA LEU A 260 2.87 24.15 -11.55
C LEU A 260 1.92 25.34 -11.73
N SER A 261 1.82 25.90 -12.94
CA SER A 261 0.86 26.99 -13.21
C SER A 261 -0.59 26.51 -13.30
N LEU A 262 -0.81 25.23 -13.56
CA LEU A 262 -2.12 24.58 -13.52
C LEU A 262 -2.50 24.09 -12.12
N LEU A 263 -1.58 24.12 -11.17
CA LEU A 263 -1.86 24.01 -9.75
C LEU A 263 -2.25 25.41 -9.21
N PRO A 264 -3.44 25.94 -9.55
CA PRO A 264 -3.88 27.18 -8.93
C PRO A 264 -4.13 26.81 -7.48
N VAL A 265 -3.20 27.21 -6.59
CA VAL A 265 -3.52 27.38 -5.17
C VAL A 265 -4.59 26.39 -4.65
N LEU A 266 -4.74 25.25 -5.34
CA LEU A 266 -5.49 24.16 -4.80
C LEU A 266 -4.71 23.78 -3.58
N SER A 267 -5.19 24.30 -2.50
CA SER A 267 -4.84 24.06 -1.11
C SER A 267 -4.95 22.56 -0.82
N PHE A 268 -4.32 21.72 -1.65
CA PHE A 268 -4.10 20.33 -1.32
C PHE A 268 -3.36 20.21 0.01
N ALA A 269 -2.51 21.20 0.34
CA ALA A 269 -1.96 21.31 1.68
C ALA A 269 -3.04 21.36 2.77
N ARG A 270 -4.20 21.99 2.52
CA ARG A 270 -5.31 22.01 3.49
C ARG A 270 -6.01 20.66 3.63
N ILE A 271 -6.04 19.87 2.55
CA ILE A 271 -6.65 18.54 2.57
C ILE A 271 -5.71 17.56 3.28
N PHE A 272 -4.38 17.72 3.12
CA PHE A 272 -3.39 16.80 3.67
C PHE A 272 -2.86 17.18 5.06
N THR A 273 -2.92 18.46 5.46
CA THR A 273 -2.37 18.91 6.75
C THR A 273 -3.41 19.12 7.82
N GLY A 274 -4.69 18.74 7.55
CA GLY A 274 -5.78 18.98 8.51
C GLY A 274 -5.70 20.41 9.01
N GLY A 275 -6.16 21.38 8.18
CA GLY A 275 -5.96 22.78 8.46
C GLY A 275 -6.46 23.18 9.83
N TRP A 276 -5.57 23.71 10.60
CA TRP A 276 -5.80 24.57 11.75
C TRP A 276 -5.50 26.01 11.36
#